data_eac6f42a4033d96b21975913f31f1a68
#
_entry.id   eac6f42a4033d96b21975913f31f1a68
#
_cell.length_a   1.000
_cell.length_b   1.000
_cell.length_c   1.000
_cell.angle_alpha   90.00
_cell.angle_beta   90.00
_cell.angle_gamma   90.00
#
_symmetry.space_group_name_H-M   'P 1'
#
loop_
_entity.id
_entity.type
_entity.pdbx_description
1 polymer ?
#
loop_
_entity_poly.entity_id
_entity_poly.type
_entity_poly.pdbx_seq_one_letter_code
_entity_poly.pdbx_strand_id
1 'polypeptide(L)'
;IQAACGAIYGEDKQVALLDVKPRYDAIREIIDACDEKVIVFVPFTSVIGVLLSQLKTDGYGVSVIDGSVSDAARSKIFSDFRTKSRREAQIIVAHPRAMSHGINLEVASTVIWYAPYASNETYEQANARIKRPGQKNHMTIVRISATSVERKVYKSLEEKGRLQQAILDLLTGHHGEE
;
A
#
# COMPACT_ATOMS: atom_id res chain seq x y z
N ILE A 1 -15.38 1.57 7.57
CA ILE A 1 -14.28 1.52 6.57
C ILE A 1 -14.36 0.21 5.79
N GLN A 2 -14.41 -0.95 6.44
CA GLN A 2 -14.39 -2.25 5.79
C GLN A 2 -15.49 -2.41 4.73
N ALA A 3 -16.74 -2.09 5.06
CA ALA A 3 -17.85 -2.12 4.08
C ALA A 3 -17.57 -1.22 2.86
N ALA A 4 -17.01 -0.03 3.07
CA ALA A 4 -16.62 0.86 1.98
C ALA A 4 -15.45 0.32 1.14
N CYS A 5 -14.74 -0.69 1.63
CA CYS A 5 -13.67 -1.38 0.91
C CYS A 5 -14.16 -2.60 0.10
N GLY A 6 -15.46 -2.89 0.14
CA GLY A 6 -16.06 -3.94 -0.65
C GLY A 6 -16.13 -5.31 0.05
N ALA A 7 -15.95 -5.39 1.35
CA ALA A 7 -16.11 -6.64 2.10
C ALA A 7 -16.74 -6.41 3.47
N ILE A 8 -17.64 -7.27 3.86
CA ILE A 8 -18.22 -7.33 5.22
C ILE A 8 -18.02 -8.75 5.74
N TYR A 9 -17.53 -8.87 6.99
CA TYR A 9 -17.50 -10.15 7.69
C TYR A 9 -18.81 -10.31 8.46
N GLY A 10 -19.57 -11.39 8.17
CA GLY A 10 -20.70 -11.82 8.97
C GLY A 10 -20.25 -12.47 10.29
N GLU A 11 -21.20 -12.69 11.20
CA GLU A 11 -20.95 -13.36 12.50
C GLU A 11 -20.37 -14.76 12.29
N ASP A 12 -20.72 -15.44 11.23
CA ASP A 12 -20.23 -16.78 10.86
C ASP A 12 -18.89 -16.78 10.10
N LYS A 13 -18.11 -15.68 10.13
CA LYS A 13 -16.88 -15.48 9.35
C LYS A 13 -17.06 -15.57 7.83
N GLN A 14 -18.30 -15.61 7.35
CA GLN A 14 -18.57 -15.49 5.92
C GLN A 14 -18.27 -14.07 5.46
N VAL A 15 -17.61 -13.95 4.31
CA VAL A 15 -17.30 -12.66 3.70
C VAL A 15 -18.35 -12.34 2.66
N ALA A 16 -19.20 -11.35 2.91
CA ALA A 16 -20.04 -10.77 1.89
C ALA A 16 -19.21 -9.74 1.11
N LEU A 17 -19.07 -10.00 -0.19
CA LEU A 17 -18.42 -9.05 -1.09
C LEU A 17 -19.45 -8.01 -1.55
N LEU A 18 -19.09 -6.74 -1.39
CA LEU A 18 -19.85 -5.61 -1.92
C LEU A 18 -19.23 -5.15 -3.24
N ASP A 19 -19.87 -4.18 -3.88
CA ASP A 19 -19.32 -3.59 -5.10
C ASP A 19 -17.98 -2.91 -4.86
N VAL A 20 -16.91 -3.52 -5.34
CA VAL A 20 -15.53 -2.99 -5.29
C VAL A 20 -15.20 -2.14 -6.52
N LYS A 21 -16.08 -2.13 -7.53
CA LYS A 21 -15.78 -1.57 -8.85
C LYS A 21 -15.33 -0.11 -8.83
N PRO A 22 -15.97 0.81 -8.09
CA PRO A 22 -15.54 2.21 -8.10
C PRO A 22 -14.11 2.41 -7.58
N ARG A 23 -13.73 1.64 -6.55
CA ARG A 23 -12.36 1.67 -6.01
C ARG A 23 -11.36 1.02 -6.96
N TYR A 24 -11.77 -0.09 -7.56
CA TYR A 24 -10.96 -0.79 -8.55
C TYR A 24 -10.67 0.10 -9.75
N ASP A 25 -11.69 0.76 -10.30
CA ASP A 25 -11.56 1.66 -11.44
C ASP A 25 -10.58 2.81 -11.12
N ALA A 26 -10.68 3.41 -9.94
CA ALA A 26 -9.75 4.44 -9.49
C ALA A 26 -8.29 3.94 -9.38
N ILE A 27 -8.10 2.72 -8.85
CA ILE A 27 -6.76 2.09 -8.79
C ILE A 27 -6.21 1.85 -10.18
N ARG A 28 -7.02 1.31 -11.08
CA ARG A 28 -6.63 1.02 -12.44
C ARG A 28 -6.20 2.29 -13.19
N GLU A 29 -6.96 3.36 -13.06
CA GLU A 29 -6.61 4.67 -13.64
C GLU A 29 -5.24 5.16 -13.18
N ILE A 30 -4.94 5.01 -11.88
CA ILE A 30 -3.63 5.40 -11.33
C ILE A 30 -2.53 4.47 -11.87
N ILE A 31 -2.76 3.15 -11.92
CA ILE A 31 -1.78 2.18 -12.42
C ILE A 31 -1.47 2.44 -13.90
N ASP A 32 -2.50 2.71 -14.70
CA ASP A 32 -2.36 2.97 -16.14
C ASP A 32 -1.62 4.29 -16.41
N ALA A 33 -1.77 5.27 -15.53
CA ALA A 33 -1.06 6.54 -15.59
C ALA A 33 0.41 6.46 -15.09
N CYS A 34 0.82 5.34 -14.47
CA CYS A 34 2.18 5.16 -13.96
C CYS A 34 3.07 4.50 -15.00
N ASP A 35 4.24 5.06 -15.25
CA ASP A 35 5.27 4.41 -16.09
C ASP A 35 6.10 3.37 -15.32
N GLU A 36 6.13 3.48 -14.01
CA GLU A 36 6.93 2.66 -13.10
C GLU A 36 6.09 1.60 -12.38
N LYS A 37 6.73 0.80 -11.54
CA LYS A 37 6.07 -0.23 -10.73
C LYS A 37 5.30 0.37 -9.57
N VAL A 38 4.23 -0.31 -9.17
CA VAL A 38 3.27 0.17 -8.19
C VAL A 38 3.14 -0.79 -7.01
N ILE A 39 3.01 -0.25 -5.80
CA ILE A 39 2.66 -1.02 -4.62
C ILE A 39 1.28 -0.58 -4.15
N VAL A 40 0.37 -1.54 -3.96
CA VAL A 40 -0.98 -1.31 -3.45
C VAL A 40 -1.11 -1.90 -2.06
N PHE A 41 -1.24 -1.05 -1.05
CA PHE A 41 -1.50 -1.48 0.32
C PHE A 41 -2.98 -1.68 0.56
N VAL A 42 -3.36 -2.90 0.92
CA VAL A 42 -4.74 -3.32 1.19
C VAL A 42 -4.85 -3.83 2.63
N PRO A 43 -5.55 -3.13 3.52
CA PRO A 43 -5.67 -3.50 4.95
C PRO A 43 -6.51 -4.75 5.23
N PHE A 44 -7.22 -5.27 4.22
CA PHE A 44 -8.18 -6.36 4.39
C PHE A 44 -7.84 -7.54 3.48
N THR A 45 -7.51 -8.69 4.07
CA THR A 45 -7.09 -9.89 3.31
C THR A 45 -8.17 -10.41 2.36
N SER A 46 -9.44 -10.30 2.74
CA SER A 46 -10.56 -10.65 1.85
C SER A 46 -10.61 -9.82 0.56
N VAL A 47 -10.23 -8.55 0.64
CA VAL A 47 -10.19 -7.64 -0.51
C VAL A 47 -8.97 -7.91 -1.39
N ILE A 48 -7.85 -8.37 -0.81
CA ILE A 48 -6.63 -8.71 -1.55
C ILE A 48 -6.93 -9.75 -2.64
N GLY A 49 -7.68 -10.81 -2.30
CA GLY A 49 -8.03 -11.87 -3.26
C GLY A 49 -8.87 -11.35 -4.43
N VAL A 50 -9.86 -10.50 -4.14
CA VAL A 50 -10.72 -9.90 -5.17
C VAL A 50 -9.91 -8.99 -6.09
N LEU A 51 -9.11 -8.10 -5.51
CA LEU A 51 -8.27 -7.18 -6.27
C LEU A 51 -7.25 -7.93 -7.15
N LEU A 52 -6.63 -8.99 -6.60
CA LEU A 52 -5.71 -9.85 -7.35
C LEU A 52 -6.39 -10.47 -8.57
N SER A 53 -7.60 -11.01 -8.39
CA SER A 53 -8.36 -11.64 -9.47
C SER A 53 -8.67 -10.64 -10.59
N GLN A 54 -9.15 -9.46 -10.24
CA GLN A 54 -9.48 -8.41 -11.21
C GLN A 54 -8.26 -7.92 -11.97
N LEU A 55 -7.15 -7.61 -11.26
CA LEU A 55 -5.92 -7.16 -11.89
C LEU A 55 -5.33 -8.21 -12.83
N LYS A 56 -5.37 -9.50 -12.48
CA LYS A 56 -4.94 -10.58 -13.37
C LYS A 56 -5.81 -10.71 -14.60
N THR A 57 -7.13 -10.58 -14.45
CA THR A 57 -8.09 -10.61 -15.56
C THR A 57 -7.83 -9.48 -16.56
N ASP A 58 -7.44 -8.31 -16.06
CA ASP A 58 -7.08 -7.15 -16.90
C ASP A 58 -5.64 -7.26 -17.48
N GLY A 59 -4.92 -8.35 -17.20
CA GLY A 59 -3.61 -8.65 -17.80
C GLY A 59 -2.40 -8.03 -17.11
N TYR A 60 -2.55 -7.50 -15.89
CA TYR A 60 -1.42 -6.96 -15.14
C TYR A 60 -0.53 -8.06 -14.55
N GLY A 61 0.78 -7.82 -14.56
CA GLY A 61 1.75 -8.62 -13.82
C GLY A 61 1.68 -8.30 -12.32
N VAL A 62 0.94 -9.12 -11.55
CA VAL A 62 0.65 -8.85 -10.14
C VAL A 62 1.08 -9.98 -9.22
N SER A 63 1.70 -9.62 -8.10
CA SER A 63 2.05 -10.52 -7.00
C SER A 63 1.39 -10.06 -5.70
N VAL A 64 1.16 -11.00 -4.78
CA VAL A 64 0.56 -10.71 -3.46
C VAL A 64 1.56 -10.99 -2.36
N ILE A 65 1.56 -10.13 -1.33
CA ILE A 65 2.31 -10.30 -0.09
C ILE A 65 1.38 -10.06 1.09
N ASP A 66 1.01 -11.14 1.75
CA ASP A 66 0.24 -11.12 3.00
C ASP A 66 0.87 -12.05 4.05
N GLY A 67 0.16 -12.28 5.15
CA GLY A 67 0.66 -13.13 6.24
C GLY A 67 0.80 -14.60 5.92
N SER A 68 0.25 -15.08 4.79
CA SER A 68 0.33 -16.48 4.36
C SER A 68 1.57 -16.78 3.50
N VAL A 69 2.23 -15.73 2.99
CA VAL A 69 3.37 -15.87 2.08
C VAL A 69 4.64 -16.20 2.88
N SER A 70 5.26 -17.33 2.57
CA SER A 70 6.52 -17.75 3.19
C SER A 70 7.68 -16.80 2.86
N ASP A 71 8.72 -16.76 3.69
CA ASP A 71 9.86 -15.86 3.48
C ASP A 71 10.61 -16.16 2.18
N ALA A 72 10.70 -17.42 1.77
CA ALA A 72 11.30 -17.80 0.49
C ALA A 72 10.48 -17.29 -0.71
N ALA A 73 9.15 -17.45 -0.66
CA ALA A 73 8.25 -16.96 -1.69
C ALA A 73 8.27 -15.41 -1.73
N ARG A 74 8.30 -14.77 -0.58
CA ARG A 74 8.41 -13.31 -0.46
C ARG A 74 9.70 -12.80 -1.08
N SER A 75 10.84 -13.43 -0.76
CA SER A 75 12.14 -13.08 -1.35
C SER A 75 12.14 -13.20 -2.86
N LYS A 76 11.50 -14.24 -3.41
CA LYS A 76 11.34 -14.43 -4.85
C LYS A 76 10.48 -13.32 -5.46
N ILE A 77 9.33 -13.00 -4.87
CA ILE A 77 8.45 -11.92 -5.34
C ILE A 77 9.22 -10.59 -5.43
N PHE A 78 10.01 -10.27 -4.41
CA PHE A 78 10.81 -9.04 -4.42
C PHE A 78 11.93 -9.06 -5.45
N SER A 79 12.59 -10.20 -5.63
CA SER A 79 13.59 -10.36 -6.69
C SER A 79 12.96 -10.16 -8.07
N ASP A 80 11.84 -10.84 -8.32
CA ASP A 80 11.10 -10.71 -9.57
C ASP A 80 10.61 -9.26 -9.80
N PHE A 81 10.12 -8.60 -8.76
CA PHE A 81 9.67 -7.21 -8.84
C PHE A 81 10.81 -6.24 -9.18
N ARG A 82 12.04 -6.51 -8.73
CA ARG A 82 13.21 -5.69 -9.06
C ARG A 82 13.78 -5.96 -10.45
N THR A 83 13.80 -7.22 -10.86
CA THR A 83 14.57 -7.65 -12.04
C THR A 83 13.74 -7.85 -13.29
N LYS A 84 12.48 -8.25 -13.17
CA LYS A 84 11.59 -8.46 -14.31
C LYS A 84 11.10 -7.15 -14.89
N SER A 85 10.70 -7.21 -16.15
CA SER A 85 10.08 -6.07 -16.82
C SER A 85 8.80 -5.62 -16.10
N ARG A 86 8.40 -4.36 -16.30
CA ARG A 86 7.14 -3.84 -15.76
C ARG A 86 5.94 -4.73 -16.15
N ARG A 87 5.89 -5.20 -17.39
CA ARG A 87 4.80 -6.04 -17.89
C ARG A 87 4.66 -7.37 -17.12
N GLU A 88 5.77 -7.96 -16.68
CA GLU A 88 5.78 -9.26 -15.99
C GLU A 88 5.56 -9.14 -14.48
N ALA A 89 6.05 -8.06 -13.87
CA ALA A 89 5.96 -7.82 -12.44
C ALA A 89 5.73 -6.33 -12.17
N GLN A 90 4.52 -5.86 -12.48
CA GLN A 90 4.16 -4.45 -12.40
C GLN A 90 3.69 -4.04 -11.02
N ILE A 91 2.93 -4.90 -10.35
CA ILE A 91 2.18 -4.56 -9.15
C ILE A 91 2.49 -5.54 -8.03
N ILE A 92 2.74 -5.02 -6.83
CA ILE A 92 2.64 -5.78 -5.59
C ILE A 92 1.41 -5.32 -4.84
N VAL A 93 0.45 -6.23 -4.62
CA VAL A 93 -0.66 -6.03 -3.68
C VAL A 93 -0.24 -6.59 -2.33
N ALA A 94 -0.19 -5.76 -1.29
CA ALA A 94 0.35 -6.17 0.00
C ALA A 94 -0.54 -5.79 1.18
N HIS A 95 -0.61 -6.68 2.17
CA HIS A 95 -1.11 -6.30 3.48
C HIS A 95 -0.04 -5.46 4.20
N PRO A 96 -0.35 -4.28 4.76
CA PRO A 96 0.65 -3.36 5.33
C PRO A 96 1.59 -4.02 6.35
N ARG A 97 1.08 -4.88 7.23
CA ARG A 97 1.89 -5.61 8.22
C ARG A 97 2.88 -6.60 7.59
N ALA A 98 2.53 -7.18 6.45
CA ALA A 98 3.39 -8.16 5.79
C ALA A 98 4.63 -7.52 5.15
N MET A 99 4.65 -6.21 5.01
CA MET A 99 5.76 -5.43 4.46
C MET A 99 6.72 -4.89 5.53
N SER A 100 6.55 -5.27 6.79
CA SER A 100 7.36 -4.76 7.93
C SER A 100 8.81 -5.26 7.95
N HIS A 101 9.21 -6.22 7.13
CA HIS A 101 10.56 -6.78 7.11
C HIS A 101 11.41 -6.25 5.95
N GLY A 102 12.47 -5.59 6.30
CA GLY A 102 13.75 -5.24 5.68
C GLY A 102 13.99 -5.18 4.16
N ILE A 103 13.02 -4.82 3.31
CA ILE A 103 13.17 -4.93 1.87
C ILE A 103 13.23 -3.57 1.20
N ASN A 104 14.17 -3.43 0.26
CA ASN A 104 14.32 -2.25 -0.57
C ASN A 104 13.40 -2.38 -1.81
N LEU A 105 12.45 -1.45 -1.95
CA LEU A 105 11.48 -1.39 -3.05
C LEU A 105 11.61 -0.09 -3.86
N GLU A 106 12.82 0.44 -3.96
CA GLU A 106 13.13 1.66 -4.70
C GLU A 106 12.77 1.64 -6.21
N VAL A 107 12.47 0.45 -6.73
CA VAL A 107 11.98 0.29 -8.11
C VAL A 107 10.50 0.70 -8.29
N ALA A 108 9.77 0.90 -7.18
CA ALA A 108 8.42 1.44 -7.22
C ALA A 108 8.46 2.95 -6.98
N SER A 109 7.81 3.70 -7.85
CA SER A 109 7.64 5.15 -7.71
C SER A 109 6.28 5.52 -7.13
N THR A 110 5.32 4.62 -7.17
CA THR A 110 3.95 4.88 -6.74
C THR A 110 3.47 3.88 -5.70
N VAL A 111 2.92 4.42 -4.62
CA VAL A 111 2.24 3.68 -3.55
C VAL A 111 0.78 4.08 -3.54
N ILE A 112 -0.11 3.09 -3.59
CA ILE A 112 -1.54 3.29 -3.48
C ILE A 112 -2.02 2.68 -2.17
N TRP A 113 -2.60 3.49 -1.31
CA TRP A 113 -3.34 3.01 -0.14
C TRP A 113 -4.80 2.80 -0.55
N TYR A 114 -5.20 1.54 -0.66
CA TYR A 114 -6.58 1.13 -0.98
C TYR A 114 -7.58 1.67 0.06
N ALA A 115 -7.17 1.68 1.31
CA ALA A 115 -7.92 2.25 2.43
C ALA A 115 -6.95 2.64 3.55
N PRO A 116 -7.37 3.51 4.49
CA PRO A 116 -6.53 3.89 5.62
C PRO A 116 -6.28 2.71 6.57
N TYR A 117 -5.09 2.66 7.14
CA TYR A 117 -4.70 1.70 8.16
C TYR A 117 -4.62 2.38 9.53
N ALA A 118 -5.24 1.80 10.55
CA ALA A 118 -5.40 2.48 11.85
C ALA A 118 -4.09 2.68 12.63
N SER A 119 -3.06 1.83 12.41
CA SER A 119 -1.77 1.96 13.07
C SER A 119 -0.88 2.94 12.32
N ASN A 120 -0.58 4.08 12.96
CA ASN A 120 0.35 5.07 12.42
C ASN A 120 1.75 4.49 12.21
N GLU A 121 2.24 3.70 13.16
CA GLU A 121 3.54 3.04 13.06
C GLU A 121 3.63 2.17 11.80
N THR A 122 2.65 1.29 11.58
CA THR A 122 2.62 0.43 10.38
C THR A 122 2.52 1.25 9.10
N TYR A 123 1.72 2.33 9.12
CA TYR A 123 1.56 3.24 8.00
C TYR A 123 2.88 3.91 7.63
N GLU A 124 3.57 4.50 8.60
CA GLU A 124 4.85 5.17 8.41
C GLU A 124 5.96 4.17 8.00
N GLN A 125 6.02 3.01 8.66
CA GLN A 125 6.98 1.97 8.30
C GLN A 125 6.78 1.48 6.86
N ALA A 126 5.55 1.25 6.42
CA ALA A 126 5.25 0.83 5.06
C ALA A 126 5.68 1.89 4.03
N ASN A 127 5.42 3.16 4.29
CA ASN A 127 5.84 4.27 3.43
C ASN A 127 7.37 4.43 3.42
N ALA A 128 8.03 4.33 4.58
CA ALA A 128 9.48 4.47 4.70
C ALA A 128 10.28 3.38 3.96
N ARG A 129 9.66 2.22 3.68
CA ARG A 129 10.29 1.14 2.88
C ARG A 129 10.57 1.55 1.43
N ILE A 130 9.80 2.48 0.95
CA ILE A 130 9.85 2.95 -0.44
C ILE A 130 10.56 4.31 -0.49
N LYS A 131 10.37 5.15 0.53
CA LYS A 131 11.00 6.45 0.67
C LYS A 131 12.40 6.31 1.30
N ARG A 132 13.41 5.97 0.49
CA ARG A 132 14.79 5.85 0.96
C ARG A 132 15.73 6.86 0.31
N PRO A 133 16.81 7.26 1.01
CA PRO A 133 17.88 8.02 0.39
C PRO A 133 18.47 7.24 -0.79
N GLY A 134 18.60 7.89 -1.95
CA GLY A 134 19.09 7.27 -3.18
C GLY A 134 18.03 6.93 -4.22
N GLN A 135 16.76 7.10 -3.92
CA GLN A 135 15.69 6.96 -4.91
C GLN A 135 15.79 8.09 -5.94
N LYS A 136 15.96 7.71 -7.20
CA LYS A 136 16.13 8.66 -8.32
C LYS A 136 14.79 9.22 -8.82
N ASN A 137 13.69 8.50 -8.59
CA ASN A 137 12.37 8.86 -9.06
C ASN A 137 11.54 9.54 -7.97
N HIS A 138 10.74 10.52 -8.34
CA HIS A 138 9.75 11.12 -7.43
C HIS A 138 8.78 10.05 -6.96
N MET A 139 8.64 9.95 -5.63
CA MET A 139 7.70 9.01 -5.04
C MET A 139 6.34 9.65 -4.84
N THR A 140 5.31 9.01 -5.38
CA THR A 140 3.92 9.43 -5.24
C THR A 140 3.19 8.50 -4.28
N ILE A 141 2.56 9.05 -3.23
CA ILE A 141 1.67 8.31 -2.33
C ILE A 141 0.24 8.75 -2.59
N VAL A 142 -0.55 7.83 -3.14
CA VAL A 142 -1.97 8.05 -3.41
C VAL A 142 -2.80 7.38 -2.32
N ARG A 143 -3.79 8.10 -1.80
CA ARG A 143 -4.70 7.63 -0.75
C ARG A 143 -6.12 7.60 -1.28
N ILE A 144 -6.69 6.40 -1.41
CA ILE A 144 -8.08 6.27 -1.85
C ILE A 144 -9.00 6.39 -0.64
N SER A 145 -10.02 7.24 -0.77
CA SER A 145 -11.05 7.40 0.25
C SER A 145 -12.42 7.59 -0.40
N ALA A 146 -13.37 6.73 -0.05
CA ALA A 146 -14.77 6.82 -0.50
C ALA A 146 -15.67 7.51 0.53
N THR A 147 -15.25 7.57 1.80
CA THR A 147 -16.08 8.05 2.92
C THR A 147 -15.41 9.19 3.68
N SER A 148 -16.23 9.98 4.39
CA SER A 148 -15.72 11.01 5.29
C SER A 148 -14.94 10.43 6.48
N VAL A 149 -15.29 9.21 6.89
CA VAL A 149 -14.58 8.49 7.97
C VAL A 149 -13.15 8.16 7.54
N GLU A 150 -12.97 7.64 6.33
CA GLU A 150 -11.63 7.34 5.80
C GLU A 150 -10.77 8.60 5.67
N ARG A 151 -11.35 9.70 5.19
CA ARG A 151 -10.65 11.00 5.14
C ARG A 151 -10.19 11.46 6.52
N LYS A 152 -11.04 11.30 7.55
CA LYS A 152 -10.68 11.64 8.93
C LYS A 152 -9.54 10.79 9.46
N VAL A 153 -9.52 9.48 9.13
CA VAL A 153 -8.43 8.58 9.54
C VAL A 153 -7.13 8.99 8.86
N TYR A 154 -7.12 9.26 7.56
CA TYR A 154 -5.91 9.74 6.88
C TYR A 154 -5.39 11.06 7.47
N LYS A 155 -6.29 11.99 7.77
CA LYS A 155 -5.91 13.25 8.44
C LYS A 155 -5.26 13.01 9.80
N SER A 156 -5.82 12.11 10.61
CA SER A 156 -5.24 11.73 11.91
C SER A 156 -3.86 11.07 11.77
N LEU A 157 -3.64 10.26 10.73
CA LEU A 157 -2.33 9.68 10.44
C LEU A 157 -1.29 10.75 10.11
N GLU A 158 -1.64 11.73 9.30
CA GLU A 158 -0.76 12.86 8.97
C GLU A 158 -0.40 13.71 10.20
N GLU A 159 -1.39 14.02 11.03
CA GLU A 159 -1.18 14.82 12.25
C GLU A 159 -0.26 14.09 13.22
N LYS A 160 -0.44 12.78 13.41
CA LYS A 160 0.43 11.96 14.26
C LYS A 160 1.86 11.86 13.70
N GLY A 161 2.01 11.70 12.39
CA GLY A 161 3.32 11.67 11.74
C GLY A 161 4.08 12.99 11.93
N ARG A 162 3.41 14.14 11.76
CA ARG A 162 4.02 15.46 12.00
C ARG A 162 4.44 15.65 13.46
N LEU A 163 3.61 15.24 14.41
CA LEU A 163 3.94 15.33 15.83
C LEU A 163 5.14 14.47 16.17
N GLN A 164 5.20 13.24 15.67
CA GLN A 164 6.32 12.34 15.87
C GLN A 164 7.61 12.92 15.28
N GLN A 165 7.57 13.48 14.09
CA GLN A 165 8.72 14.13 13.46
C GLN A 165 9.20 15.34 14.28
N ALA A 166 8.29 16.19 14.72
CA ALA A 166 8.63 17.36 15.54
C ALA A 166 9.32 16.96 16.87
N ILE A 167 8.88 15.87 17.50
CA ILE A 167 9.51 15.35 18.71
C ILE A 167 10.92 14.83 18.40
N LEU A 168 11.09 14.11 17.29
CA LEU A 168 12.41 13.62 16.88
C LEU A 168 13.38 14.78 16.59
N ASP A 169 12.92 15.81 15.89
CA ASP A 169 13.72 16.99 15.57
C ASP A 169 14.18 17.72 16.85
N LEU A 170 13.31 17.83 17.85
CA LEU A 170 13.67 18.38 19.16
C LEU A 170 14.72 17.54 19.91
N LEU A 171 14.58 16.20 19.84
CA LEU A 171 15.51 15.29 20.52
C LEU A 171 16.87 15.17 19.82
N THR A 172 16.91 15.34 18.50
CA THR A 172 18.13 15.21 17.70
C THR A 172 18.88 16.55 17.53
N GLY A 173 18.34 17.65 18.03
CA GLY A 173 18.95 18.97 17.93
C GLY A 173 18.95 19.54 16.49
N HIS A 174 18.22 18.96 15.57
CA HIS A 174 18.00 19.52 14.25
C HIS A 174 16.97 20.64 14.35
N HIS A 175 17.40 21.80 14.80
CA HIS A 175 16.66 23.03 14.53
C HIS A 175 16.88 23.36 13.06
N GLY A 176 15.81 23.32 12.26
CA GLY A 176 15.86 23.81 10.90
C GLY A 176 16.37 25.27 10.94
N GLU A 177 17.51 25.49 10.33
CA GLU A 177 17.93 26.85 9.96
C GLU A 177 16.88 27.36 8.96
N GLU A 178 16.30 28.52 9.29
CA GLU A 178 15.40 29.30 8.46
C GLU A 178 16.09 29.78 7.16
#